data_1c8e4f0f2a04f616e7e60ab8a43ce26b
#
_entry.id   1c8e4f0f2a04f616e7e60ab8a43ce26b
#
_cell.length_a   1.000
_cell.length_b   1.000
_cell.length_c   1.000
_cell.angle_alpha   90.00
_cell.angle_beta   90.00
_cell.angle_gamma   90.00
#
_symmetry.space_group_name_H-M   'P 1'
#
loop_
_entity.id
_entity.type
_entity.pdbx_description
1 polymer ?
#
loop_
_entity_poly.entity_id
_entity_poly.type
_entity_poly.pdbx_seq_one_letter_code
_entity_poly.pdbx_strand_id
1 'polypeptide(L)'
;MVQTRTQDAVRPFAESPELRRATQDLVTTLRRTPGTVTAVRSPLGRDGSRLVSKDGRSGLVTFTMAGAEEQWSGHYEAATEAVRTVQARHPRVRLAQAGDRSLSRVVDEGIKGDFKRAEFFSLPLTVVILLVVFGSLIAAAIPLLLAATTVVATFGFLQVLAHWVPVNSATSSMVLLIGVAVGVDYSLFYLRRAREERAAGHDVAEALRITARTSGRVVVVSGLTVMLCLVGLLFTGLDNFKGLTTGAVLVVGVAMVGSVTVLPALLAALGHRVDKARLPWVGRRRTAADRSRAWAAVARAVVRRPLVWGGSAALALLVLALPALGMHLQDAAVTDSLSRKVPTVDAAVRMQEAFPGAPSPASVVIWGKRDPGAVDSPAVRKAVESLHQRAAASGGALNEPISATKVGRALVVRVPLASFGTDDVANRALETLRKRTLPAALGEAGRADSETDGGIDFAVAGKTAFAYDFTNRITDRTPYVFAFVLLLAFVLLVVAFRSPAVALMSIVLNLLSIGAAYGVLTWVFQDGHLSSALDFTSYGGVVGWLPLFMFVILFGLSMDYHIFVLSRIRERRLAGEATREAVVGASRPVRAWSPARPSS
;
A
#
# COMPACT_ATOMS: atom_id res chain seq x y z
N MET A 1 14.58 -26.67 7.00
CA MET A 1 14.79 -27.75 6.01
C MET A 1 16.26 -28.17 6.02
N VAL A 2 16.51 -29.47 5.97
CA VAL A 2 17.85 -30.08 5.95
C VAL A 2 17.99 -30.83 4.63
N GLN A 3 18.99 -30.49 3.83
CA GLN A 3 19.21 -31.00 2.47
C GLN A 3 20.72 -31.14 2.17
N THR A 4 21.10 -32.04 1.29
CA THR A 4 22.50 -32.10 0.78
C THR A 4 22.84 -30.92 -0.11
N ARG A 5 24.11 -30.45 -0.09
CA ARG A 5 24.58 -29.37 -0.98
C ARG A 5 24.91 -29.86 -2.40
N THR A 6 25.30 -31.09 -2.56
CA THR A 6 25.75 -31.67 -3.85
C THR A 6 24.63 -32.48 -4.50
N GLN A 7 24.44 -32.28 -5.81
CA GLN A 7 23.45 -33.03 -6.60
C GLN A 7 23.90 -34.47 -6.94
N ASP A 8 25.18 -34.78 -6.79
CA ASP A 8 25.82 -35.97 -7.38
C ASP A 8 25.79 -37.26 -6.53
N ALA A 9 25.32 -37.23 -5.29
CA ALA A 9 25.25 -38.44 -4.45
C ALA A 9 23.95 -38.44 -3.62
N VAL A 10 22.86 -38.72 -4.29
CA VAL A 10 21.54 -38.63 -3.66
C VAL A 10 21.17 -39.93 -2.98
N ARG A 11 21.68 -40.13 -1.76
CA ARG A 11 21.09 -41.12 -0.84
C ARG A 11 19.81 -40.54 -0.25
N PRO A 12 18.77 -41.35 -0.10
CA PRO A 12 17.55 -40.94 0.62
C PRO A 12 17.90 -40.35 2.01
N PHE A 13 17.11 -39.40 2.48
CA PHE A 13 17.31 -38.76 3.78
C PHE A 13 17.48 -39.79 4.91
N ALA A 14 16.68 -40.88 4.86
CA ALA A 14 16.71 -41.95 5.84
C ALA A 14 18.06 -42.73 5.85
N GLU A 15 18.74 -42.81 4.72
CA GLU A 15 19.97 -43.58 4.54
C GLU A 15 21.25 -42.72 4.67
N SER A 16 21.11 -41.40 4.69
CA SER A 16 22.25 -40.47 4.79
C SER A 16 22.67 -40.24 6.24
N PRO A 17 23.85 -40.76 6.70
CA PRO A 17 24.34 -40.53 8.06
C PRO A 17 24.61 -39.03 8.34
N GLU A 18 25.01 -38.28 7.31
CA GLU A 18 25.33 -36.85 7.44
C GLU A 18 24.07 -36.02 7.69
N LEU A 19 22.98 -36.26 6.93
CA LEU A 19 21.71 -35.59 7.13
C LEU A 19 21.11 -35.92 8.49
N ARG A 20 21.21 -37.19 8.91
CA ARG A 20 20.71 -37.63 10.24
C ARG A 20 21.47 -36.94 11.37
N ARG A 21 22.83 -36.89 11.30
CA ARG A 21 23.67 -36.21 12.31
C ARG A 21 23.39 -34.72 12.38
N ALA A 22 23.29 -34.04 11.22
CA ALA A 22 22.96 -32.62 11.16
C ALA A 22 21.58 -32.33 11.73
N THR A 23 20.59 -33.19 11.42
CA THR A 23 19.24 -33.08 11.96
C THR A 23 19.21 -33.28 13.49
N GLN A 24 19.94 -34.25 14.00
CA GLN A 24 20.02 -34.52 15.43
C GLN A 24 20.70 -33.38 16.19
N ASP A 25 21.82 -32.86 15.63
CA ASP A 25 22.52 -31.70 16.20
C ASP A 25 21.61 -30.44 16.20
N LEU A 26 20.89 -30.21 15.10
CA LEU A 26 19.93 -29.11 14.98
C LEU A 26 18.82 -29.21 16.05
N VAL A 27 18.20 -30.37 16.18
CA VAL A 27 17.13 -30.59 17.18
C VAL A 27 17.65 -30.43 18.60
N THR A 28 18.86 -30.95 18.88
CA THR A 28 19.50 -30.83 20.19
C THR A 28 19.83 -29.37 20.51
N THR A 29 20.38 -28.63 19.54
CA THR A 29 20.72 -27.22 19.71
C THR A 29 19.48 -26.36 19.92
N LEU A 30 18.42 -26.55 19.13
CA LEU A 30 17.15 -25.86 19.30
C LEU A 30 16.51 -26.12 20.67
N ARG A 31 16.53 -27.38 21.14
CA ARG A 31 15.98 -27.74 22.46
C ARG A 31 16.81 -27.19 23.64
N ARG A 32 18.11 -26.96 23.44
CA ARG A 32 19.01 -26.38 24.45
C ARG A 32 18.91 -24.86 24.55
N THR A 33 18.19 -24.19 23.66
CA THR A 33 17.95 -22.74 23.72
C THR A 33 16.70 -22.50 24.59
N PRO A 34 16.84 -22.27 25.91
CA PRO A 34 15.69 -22.29 26.83
C PRO A 34 14.72 -21.15 26.55
N GLY A 35 13.44 -21.44 26.59
CA GLY A 35 12.35 -20.47 26.44
C GLY A 35 12.16 -19.88 25.04
N THR A 36 12.97 -20.30 24.05
CA THR A 36 12.97 -19.70 22.70
C THR A 36 12.02 -20.42 21.75
N VAL A 37 12.04 -21.76 21.76
CA VAL A 37 11.24 -22.59 20.86
C VAL A 37 10.51 -23.70 21.59
N THR A 38 9.33 -24.04 21.08
CA THR A 38 8.48 -25.13 21.58
C THR A 38 8.06 -26.04 20.42
N ALA A 39 7.45 -27.18 20.74
CA ALA A 39 6.90 -28.12 19.77
C ALA A 39 7.87 -28.52 18.66
N VAL A 40 9.14 -28.77 18.98
CA VAL A 40 10.15 -29.20 18.00
C VAL A 40 9.84 -30.60 17.50
N ARG A 41 9.53 -30.71 16.19
CA ARG A 41 9.30 -31.99 15.51
C ARG A 41 10.43 -32.25 14.53
N SER A 42 10.77 -33.50 14.33
CA SER A 42 11.93 -33.92 13.53
C SER A 42 11.58 -35.11 12.64
N PRO A 43 12.16 -35.19 11.42
CA PRO A 43 12.02 -36.36 10.57
C PRO A 43 12.62 -37.65 11.19
N LEU A 44 13.36 -37.53 12.29
CA LEU A 44 13.89 -38.66 13.04
C LEU A 44 12.96 -39.11 14.20
N GLY A 45 11.80 -38.43 14.40
CA GLY A 45 10.84 -38.74 15.42
C GLY A 45 9.82 -39.83 15.01
N ARG A 46 8.84 -40.13 15.91
CA ARG A 46 7.81 -41.17 15.69
C ARG A 46 6.97 -40.95 14.42
N ASP A 47 6.64 -39.69 14.08
CA ASP A 47 5.90 -39.32 12.87
C ASP A 47 6.82 -38.74 11.78
N GLY A 48 8.10 -39.14 11.78
CA GLY A 48 9.14 -38.55 10.98
C GLY A 48 8.98 -38.71 9.46
N SER A 49 8.29 -39.76 9.00
CA SER A 49 8.02 -40.01 7.58
C SER A 49 7.27 -38.87 6.90
N ARG A 50 6.35 -38.20 7.61
CA ARG A 50 5.59 -37.03 7.11
C ARG A 50 6.43 -35.75 7.01
N LEU A 51 7.63 -35.75 7.62
CA LEU A 51 8.59 -34.66 7.61
C LEU A 51 9.76 -34.91 6.63
N VAL A 52 9.66 -35.92 5.81
CA VAL A 52 10.55 -36.19 4.69
C VAL A 52 9.85 -35.82 3.39
N SER A 53 10.55 -35.15 2.49
CA SER A 53 10.01 -34.75 1.20
C SER A 53 9.58 -35.96 0.34
N LYS A 54 8.64 -35.76 -0.59
CA LYS A 54 8.15 -36.84 -1.46
C LYS A 54 9.28 -37.50 -2.28
N ASP A 55 10.30 -36.75 -2.65
CA ASP A 55 11.50 -37.24 -3.35
C ASP A 55 12.52 -37.92 -2.42
N GLY A 56 12.24 -37.94 -1.13
CA GLY A 56 13.11 -38.54 -0.12
C GLY A 56 14.44 -37.80 0.15
N ARG A 57 14.66 -36.62 -0.44
CA ARG A 57 15.96 -35.90 -0.42
C ARG A 57 16.09 -34.88 0.69
N SER A 58 14.99 -34.43 1.24
CA SER A 58 14.94 -33.34 2.22
C SER A 58 14.23 -33.75 3.50
N GLY A 59 14.72 -33.30 4.64
CA GLY A 59 14.06 -33.43 5.93
C GLY A 59 13.60 -32.06 6.44
N LEU A 60 12.41 -31.99 7.03
CA LEU A 60 11.85 -30.77 7.61
C LEU A 60 11.85 -30.88 9.14
N VAL A 61 12.52 -29.94 9.82
CA VAL A 61 12.41 -29.76 11.26
C VAL A 61 11.48 -28.57 11.47
N THR A 62 10.36 -28.78 12.16
CA THR A 62 9.40 -27.73 12.49
C THR A 62 9.48 -27.39 13.97
N PHE A 63 9.29 -26.11 14.30
CA PHE A 63 9.22 -25.60 15.65
C PHE A 63 8.35 -24.36 15.74
N THR A 64 7.88 -24.03 16.94
CA THR A 64 7.05 -22.84 17.20
C THR A 64 7.82 -21.93 18.14
N MET A 65 7.75 -20.60 17.94
CA MET A 65 8.31 -19.63 18.88
C MET A 65 7.56 -19.71 20.21
N ALA A 66 8.30 -19.67 21.31
CA ALA A 66 7.73 -19.66 22.65
C ALA A 66 7.37 -18.22 23.08
N GLY A 67 6.52 -18.09 24.09
CA GLY A 67 6.18 -16.81 24.73
C GLY A 67 5.21 -15.93 23.95
N ALA A 68 5.07 -14.68 24.39
CA ALA A 68 4.21 -13.66 23.79
C ALA A 68 4.84 -13.08 22.51
N GLU A 69 4.02 -12.48 21.69
CA GLU A 69 4.43 -11.97 20.36
C GLU A 69 5.54 -10.93 20.42
N GLU A 70 5.58 -10.12 21.48
CA GLU A 70 6.61 -9.10 21.71
C GLU A 70 8.02 -9.72 21.84
N GLN A 71 8.11 -10.96 22.32
CA GLN A 71 9.36 -11.69 22.53
C GLN A 71 9.84 -12.43 21.28
N TRP A 72 8.98 -12.62 20.30
CA TRP A 72 9.27 -13.46 19.11
C TRP A 72 10.43 -12.95 18.27
N SER A 73 10.70 -11.66 18.27
CA SER A 73 11.85 -11.11 17.50
C SER A 73 13.18 -11.61 18.05
N GLY A 74 13.37 -11.55 19.38
CA GLY A 74 14.58 -12.08 20.04
C GLY A 74 14.68 -13.60 19.95
N HIS A 75 13.56 -14.31 20.10
CA HIS A 75 13.51 -15.78 19.97
C HIS A 75 13.82 -16.23 18.54
N TYR A 76 13.34 -15.49 17.53
CA TYR A 76 13.68 -15.75 16.13
C TYR A 76 15.18 -15.58 15.87
N GLU A 77 15.80 -14.55 16.41
CA GLU A 77 17.26 -14.32 16.26
C GLU A 77 18.06 -15.45 16.92
N ALA A 78 17.68 -15.86 18.13
CA ALA A 78 18.33 -16.97 18.81
C ALA A 78 18.17 -18.31 18.06
N ALA A 79 16.99 -18.59 17.50
CA ALA A 79 16.76 -19.77 16.68
C ALA A 79 17.58 -19.72 15.35
N THR A 80 17.70 -18.54 14.74
CA THR A 80 18.51 -18.34 13.53
C THR A 80 19.99 -18.57 13.80
N GLU A 81 20.49 -18.09 14.95
CA GLU A 81 21.88 -18.31 15.36
C GLU A 81 22.14 -19.78 15.67
N ALA A 82 21.19 -20.49 16.28
CA ALA A 82 21.27 -21.93 16.48
C ALA A 82 21.40 -22.68 15.13
N VAL A 83 20.57 -22.31 14.13
CA VAL A 83 20.66 -22.90 12.78
C VAL A 83 22.01 -22.58 12.14
N ARG A 84 22.53 -21.36 12.26
CA ARG A 84 23.81 -20.92 11.72
C ARG A 84 24.98 -21.68 12.34
N THR A 85 24.96 -21.85 13.66
CA THR A 85 25.97 -22.62 14.39
C THR A 85 26.03 -24.08 13.94
N VAL A 86 24.88 -24.73 13.76
CA VAL A 86 24.84 -26.11 13.26
C VAL A 86 25.25 -26.16 11.79
N GLN A 87 24.89 -25.19 10.98
CA GLN A 87 25.34 -25.10 9.58
C GLN A 87 26.88 -25.04 9.47
N ALA A 88 27.54 -24.31 10.36
CA ALA A 88 29.00 -24.21 10.37
C ALA A 88 29.68 -25.56 10.71
N ARG A 89 29.06 -26.39 11.56
CA ARG A 89 29.54 -27.73 11.90
C ARG A 89 29.31 -28.76 10.80
N HIS A 90 28.33 -28.53 9.94
CA HIS A 90 27.95 -29.46 8.87
C HIS A 90 28.03 -28.79 7.47
N PRO A 91 29.25 -28.50 6.95
CA PRO A 91 29.43 -27.73 5.72
C PRO A 91 28.91 -28.43 4.45
N ARG A 92 28.80 -29.74 4.45
CA ARG A 92 28.27 -30.55 3.33
C ARG A 92 26.74 -30.61 3.30
N VAL A 93 26.08 -30.25 4.40
CA VAL A 93 24.62 -30.17 4.53
C VAL A 93 24.20 -28.72 4.37
N ARG A 94 23.09 -28.49 3.70
CA ARG A 94 22.46 -27.17 3.64
C ARG A 94 21.31 -27.14 4.65
N LEU A 95 21.39 -26.21 5.59
CA LEU A 95 20.29 -25.87 6.48
C LEU A 95 19.62 -24.59 5.98
N ALA A 96 18.34 -24.64 5.69
CA ALA A 96 17.55 -23.52 5.23
C ALA A 96 16.40 -23.27 6.19
N GLN A 97 16.26 -22.03 6.68
CA GLN A 97 15.20 -21.62 7.60
C GLN A 97 14.25 -20.67 6.89
N ALA A 98 12.97 -21.02 6.88
CA ALA A 98 11.89 -20.17 6.41
C ALA A 98 10.62 -20.40 7.26
N GLY A 99 9.71 -19.43 7.23
CA GLY A 99 8.44 -19.47 7.94
C GLY A 99 7.80 -18.09 7.92
N ASP A 100 6.57 -17.96 8.38
CA ASP A 100 5.80 -16.71 8.33
C ASP A 100 6.56 -15.50 8.88
N ARG A 101 7.24 -15.65 10.03
CA ARG A 101 7.97 -14.55 10.66
C ARG A 101 9.17 -14.10 9.86
N SER A 102 9.95 -15.07 9.35
CA SER A 102 11.13 -14.75 8.54
C SER A 102 10.76 -14.07 7.23
N LEU A 103 9.69 -14.53 6.60
CA LEU A 103 9.18 -13.96 5.36
C LEU A 103 8.58 -12.56 5.58
N SER A 104 7.81 -12.36 6.64
CA SER A 104 7.28 -11.02 6.99
C SER A 104 8.40 -10.02 7.24
N ARG A 105 9.44 -10.41 7.98
CA ARG A 105 10.58 -9.53 8.25
C ARG A 105 11.29 -9.09 6.97
N VAL A 106 11.52 -10.02 6.04
CA VAL A 106 12.16 -9.69 4.75
C VAL A 106 11.31 -8.75 3.91
N VAL A 107 9.98 -8.93 3.92
CA VAL A 107 9.04 -8.00 3.26
C VAL A 107 9.11 -6.62 3.89
N ASP A 108 9.03 -6.53 5.22
CA ASP A 108 9.06 -5.25 5.94
C ASP A 108 10.39 -4.51 5.72
N GLU A 109 11.52 -5.23 5.74
CA GLU A 109 12.83 -4.67 5.44
C GLU A 109 12.94 -4.22 3.98
N GLY A 110 12.41 -4.99 3.04
CA GLY A 110 12.33 -4.65 1.62
C GLY A 110 11.51 -3.37 1.39
N ILE A 111 10.30 -3.33 1.93
CA ILE A 111 9.41 -2.16 1.85
C ILE A 111 10.08 -0.92 2.44
N LYS A 112 10.70 -1.02 3.62
CA LYS A 112 11.43 0.10 4.24
C LYS A 112 12.61 0.56 3.37
N GLY A 113 13.31 -0.39 2.74
CA GLY A 113 14.40 -0.10 1.81
C GLY A 113 13.93 0.66 0.57
N ASP A 114 12.82 0.22 -0.02
CA ASP A 114 12.23 0.84 -1.21
C ASP A 114 11.68 2.23 -0.92
N PHE A 115 11.05 2.44 0.24
CA PHE A 115 10.63 3.78 0.67
C PHE A 115 11.81 4.74 0.84
N LYS A 116 12.89 4.31 1.51
CA LYS A 116 14.11 5.12 1.64
C LYS A 116 14.70 5.49 0.27
N ARG A 117 14.69 4.55 -0.68
CA ARG A 117 15.16 4.80 -2.04
C ARG A 117 14.25 5.78 -2.77
N ALA A 118 12.93 5.61 -2.66
CA ALA A 118 11.96 6.53 -3.23
C ALA A 118 12.11 7.96 -2.66
N GLU A 119 12.29 8.10 -1.35
CA GLU A 119 12.55 9.38 -0.68
C GLU A 119 13.85 10.03 -1.18
N PHE A 120 14.92 9.24 -1.29
CA PHE A 120 16.23 9.72 -1.77
C PHE A 120 16.17 10.30 -3.18
N PHE A 121 15.33 9.77 -4.07
CA PHE A 121 15.16 10.29 -5.42
C PHE A 121 14.09 11.39 -5.50
N SER A 122 12.98 11.27 -4.78
CA SER A 122 11.86 12.19 -4.89
C SER A 122 12.15 13.56 -4.28
N LEU A 123 12.85 13.62 -3.15
CA LEU A 123 13.17 14.89 -2.50
C LEU A 123 14.08 15.80 -3.34
N PRO A 124 15.24 15.33 -3.87
CA PRO A 124 16.07 16.15 -4.75
C PRO A 124 15.33 16.55 -6.03
N LEU A 125 14.57 15.63 -6.63
CA LEU A 125 13.76 15.94 -7.81
C LEU A 125 12.75 17.04 -7.53
N THR A 126 12.06 16.98 -6.40
CA THR A 126 11.12 18.03 -5.95
C THR A 126 11.84 19.37 -5.79
N VAL A 127 13.01 19.40 -5.15
CA VAL A 127 13.84 20.61 -5.02
C VAL A 127 14.19 21.20 -6.38
N VAL A 128 14.65 20.35 -7.32
CA VAL A 128 15.00 20.79 -8.68
C VAL A 128 13.77 21.36 -9.39
N ILE A 129 12.62 20.70 -9.33
CA ILE A 129 11.38 21.17 -9.92
C ILE A 129 10.99 22.54 -9.34
N LEU A 130 11.02 22.68 -8.00
CA LEU A 130 10.70 23.95 -7.34
C LEU A 130 11.67 25.06 -7.71
N LEU A 131 12.97 24.77 -7.81
CA LEU A 131 13.96 25.73 -8.29
C LEU A 131 13.70 26.19 -9.72
N VAL A 132 13.35 25.25 -10.60
CA VAL A 132 12.98 25.57 -12.00
C VAL A 132 11.70 26.40 -12.09
N VAL A 133 10.70 26.06 -11.25
CA VAL A 133 9.41 26.77 -11.24
C VAL A 133 9.54 28.17 -10.67
N PHE A 134 10.21 28.32 -9.54
CA PHE A 134 10.30 29.62 -8.84
C PHE A 134 11.49 30.48 -9.23
N GLY A 135 12.58 29.89 -9.74
CA GLY A 135 13.79 30.59 -10.14
C GLY A 135 14.56 31.27 -8.98
N SER A 136 14.20 30.97 -7.72
CA SER A 136 14.78 31.54 -6.50
C SER A 136 14.90 30.44 -5.44
N LEU A 137 16.06 30.37 -4.79
CA LEU A 137 16.33 29.39 -3.74
C LEU A 137 15.41 29.61 -2.52
N ILE A 138 15.21 30.86 -2.11
CA ILE A 138 14.35 31.20 -0.96
C ILE A 138 12.90 30.82 -1.26
N ALA A 139 12.41 31.14 -2.45
CA ALA A 139 11.04 30.80 -2.83
C ALA A 139 10.80 29.28 -2.98
N ALA A 140 11.82 28.53 -3.37
CA ALA A 140 11.74 27.06 -3.43
C ALA A 140 11.84 26.43 -2.02
N ALA A 141 12.55 27.05 -1.09
CA ALA A 141 12.67 26.58 0.29
C ALA A 141 11.36 26.69 1.10
N ILE A 142 10.52 27.70 0.80
CA ILE A 142 9.26 27.93 1.53
C ILE A 142 8.31 26.71 1.45
N PRO A 143 7.96 26.16 0.27
CA PRO A 143 7.15 24.95 0.16
C PRO A 143 7.75 23.73 0.89
N LEU A 144 9.08 23.58 0.82
CA LEU A 144 9.78 22.48 1.48
C LEU A 144 9.73 22.60 3.00
N LEU A 145 9.91 23.79 3.55
CA LEU A 145 9.77 24.04 4.99
C LEU A 145 8.34 23.75 5.45
N LEU A 146 7.33 24.20 4.68
CA LEU A 146 5.94 23.92 5.03
C LEU A 146 5.63 22.43 4.96
N ALA A 147 6.10 21.72 3.94
CA ALA A 147 5.95 20.28 3.84
C ALA A 147 6.64 19.55 5.02
N ALA A 148 7.87 19.92 5.35
CA ALA A 148 8.61 19.33 6.46
C ALA A 148 7.90 19.56 7.81
N THR A 149 7.47 20.81 8.08
CA THR A 149 6.74 21.12 9.32
C THR A 149 5.39 20.43 9.38
N THR A 150 4.70 20.27 8.24
CA THR A 150 3.45 19.51 8.14
C THR A 150 3.65 18.05 8.50
N VAL A 151 4.67 17.41 7.93
CA VAL A 151 4.98 16.00 8.20
C VAL A 151 5.36 15.80 9.67
N VAL A 152 6.25 16.63 10.22
CA VAL A 152 6.68 16.54 11.63
C VAL A 152 5.49 16.74 12.58
N ALA A 153 4.68 17.77 12.35
CA ALA A 153 3.48 18.03 13.16
C ALA A 153 2.48 16.86 13.07
N THR A 154 2.29 16.30 11.87
CA THR A 154 1.39 15.15 11.67
C THR A 154 1.88 13.93 12.43
N PHE A 155 3.17 13.62 12.40
CA PHE A 155 3.72 12.53 13.19
C PHE A 155 3.56 12.76 14.70
N GLY A 156 3.71 14.00 15.17
CA GLY A 156 3.45 14.35 16.56
C GLY A 156 2.00 14.07 16.97
N PHE A 157 1.02 14.48 16.17
CA PHE A 157 -0.39 14.20 16.41
C PHE A 157 -0.72 12.69 16.26
N LEU A 158 -0.12 12.04 15.27
CA LEU A 158 -0.37 10.62 15.00
C LEU A 158 0.12 9.75 16.16
N GLN A 159 1.21 10.14 16.83
CA GLN A 159 1.71 9.44 18.01
C GLN A 159 0.69 9.46 19.17
N VAL A 160 -0.03 10.56 19.32
CA VAL A 160 -1.12 10.64 20.31
C VAL A 160 -2.31 9.78 19.89
N LEU A 161 -2.71 9.82 18.62
CA LEU A 161 -3.84 9.04 18.12
C LEU A 161 -3.55 7.53 18.02
N ALA A 162 -2.27 7.12 17.99
CA ALA A 162 -1.86 5.71 17.93
C ALA A 162 -2.38 4.85 19.09
N HIS A 163 -2.82 5.48 20.19
CA HIS A 163 -3.49 4.79 21.29
C HIS A 163 -4.90 4.29 20.94
N TRP A 164 -5.55 4.91 19.96
CA TRP A 164 -6.95 4.60 19.57
C TRP A 164 -7.06 4.04 18.16
N VAL A 165 -6.06 4.28 17.31
CA VAL A 165 -6.10 3.90 15.90
C VAL A 165 -4.83 3.12 15.56
N PRO A 166 -4.92 1.95 14.91
CA PRO A 166 -3.76 1.16 14.54
C PRO A 166 -2.92 1.90 13.48
N VAL A 167 -1.71 2.29 13.85
CA VAL A 167 -0.74 2.93 12.96
C VAL A 167 0.30 1.90 12.55
N ASN A 168 0.44 1.70 11.25
CA ASN A 168 1.42 0.80 10.67
C ASN A 168 2.44 1.55 9.79
N SER A 169 3.44 0.84 9.26
CA SER A 169 4.48 1.42 8.40
C SER A 169 3.91 2.07 7.13
N ALA A 170 2.84 1.50 6.56
CA ALA A 170 2.17 2.08 5.39
C ALA A 170 1.54 3.45 5.72
N THR A 171 0.94 3.62 6.90
CA THR A 171 0.40 4.90 7.37
C THR A 171 1.50 5.97 7.42
N SER A 172 2.66 5.64 8.00
CA SER A 172 3.79 6.57 8.11
C SER A 172 4.31 7.01 6.74
N SER A 173 4.46 6.06 5.82
CA SER A 173 4.91 6.35 4.45
C SER A 173 3.92 7.21 3.68
N MET A 174 2.61 6.97 3.85
CA MET A 174 1.57 7.77 3.23
C MET A 174 1.50 9.20 3.79
N VAL A 175 1.68 9.37 5.10
CA VAL A 175 1.78 10.70 5.72
C VAL A 175 2.93 11.49 5.12
N LEU A 176 4.08 10.87 4.92
CA LEU A 176 5.24 11.53 4.32
C LEU A 176 4.96 11.88 2.85
N LEU A 177 4.47 10.93 2.05
CA LEU A 177 4.20 11.13 0.62
C LEU A 177 3.14 12.22 0.39
N ILE A 178 1.99 12.11 1.05
CA ILE A 178 0.88 13.06 0.91
C ILE A 178 1.27 14.41 1.51
N GLY A 179 1.95 14.42 2.65
CA GLY A 179 2.38 15.64 3.32
C GLY A 179 3.32 16.49 2.47
N VAL A 180 4.30 15.85 1.82
CA VAL A 180 5.19 16.54 0.88
C VAL A 180 4.41 17.02 -0.35
N ALA A 181 3.59 16.16 -0.96
CA ALA A 181 2.84 16.51 -2.16
C ALA A 181 1.87 17.68 -1.91
N VAL A 182 0.99 17.56 -0.90
CA VAL A 182 -0.05 18.55 -0.61
C VAL A 182 0.56 19.84 -0.02
N GLY A 183 1.57 19.72 0.84
CA GLY A 183 2.25 20.88 1.43
C GLY A 183 2.95 21.74 0.38
N VAL A 184 3.59 21.10 -0.60
CA VAL A 184 4.20 21.80 -1.75
C VAL A 184 3.13 22.43 -2.63
N ASP A 185 2.07 21.69 -2.95
CA ASP A 185 1.04 22.11 -3.91
C ASP A 185 0.26 23.33 -3.41
N TYR A 186 -0.21 23.30 -2.15
CA TYR A 186 -0.91 24.44 -1.54
C TYR A 186 -0.01 25.67 -1.43
N SER A 187 1.26 25.48 -1.10
CA SER A 187 2.24 26.56 -1.08
C SER A 187 2.46 27.20 -2.43
N LEU A 188 2.49 26.37 -3.48
CA LEU A 188 2.71 26.80 -4.86
C LEU A 188 1.60 27.73 -5.34
N PHE A 189 0.33 27.38 -5.07
CA PHE A 189 -0.82 28.21 -5.41
C PHE A 189 -0.79 29.55 -4.68
N TYR A 190 -0.51 29.53 -3.38
CA TYR A 190 -0.49 30.72 -2.56
C TYR A 190 0.64 31.67 -2.95
N LEU A 191 1.85 31.13 -3.08
CA LEU A 191 3.04 31.91 -3.43
C LEU A 191 2.94 32.52 -4.84
N ARG A 192 2.39 31.75 -5.80
CA ARG A 192 2.15 32.24 -7.16
C ARG A 192 1.17 33.41 -7.15
N ARG A 193 0.05 33.31 -6.43
CA ARG A 193 -0.95 34.39 -6.36
C ARG A 193 -0.37 35.63 -5.67
N ALA A 194 0.34 35.47 -4.57
CA ALA A 194 1.01 36.58 -3.89
C ALA A 194 2.00 37.33 -4.81
N ARG A 195 2.75 36.60 -5.64
CA ARG A 195 3.63 37.20 -6.64
C ARG A 195 2.87 37.91 -7.78
N GLU A 196 1.75 37.36 -8.24
CA GLU A 196 0.90 37.98 -9.24
C GLU A 196 0.35 39.33 -8.74
N GLU A 197 -0.14 39.39 -7.49
CA GLU A 197 -0.67 40.62 -6.89
C GLU A 197 0.42 41.69 -6.68
N ARG A 198 1.62 41.27 -6.25
CA ARG A 198 2.77 42.19 -6.14
C ARG A 198 3.22 42.72 -7.49
N ALA A 199 3.18 41.89 -8.51
CA ALA A 199 3.48 42.34 -9.88
C ALA A 199 2.41 43.28 -10.45
N ALA A 200 1.18 43.24 -9.91
CA ALA A 200 0.12 44.18 -10.21
C ALA A 200 0.27 45.56 -9.52
N GLY A 201 1.27 45.71 -8.64
CA GLY A 201 1.59 46.96 -7.98
C GLY A 201 1.09 47.08 -6.53
N HIS A 202 0.46 46.03 -5.98
CA HIS A 202 0.05 46.03 -4.59
C HIS A 202 1.26 45.90 -3.66
N ASP A 203 1.19 46.52 -2.49
CA ASP A 203 2.18 46.33 -1.44
C ASP A 203 2.12 44.88 -0.88
N VAL A 204 3.09 44.53 -0.01
CA VAL A 204 3.19 43.15 0.52
C VAL A 204 1.96 42.78 1.35
N ALA A 205 1.45 43.72 2.17
CA ALA A 205 0.32 43.46 3.06
C ALA A 205 -0.98 43.29 2.28
N GLU A 206 -1.24 44.18 1.31
CA GLU A 206 -2.43 44.11 0.46
C GLU A 206 -2.40 42.90 -0.46
N ALA A 207 -1.25 42.56 -1.09
CA ALA A 207 -1.08 41.37 -1.89
C ALA A 207 -1.37 40.10 -1.09
N LEU A 208 -0.91 40.01 0.16
CA LEU A 208 -1.20 38.87 1.04
C LEU A 208 -2.68 38.82 1.46
N ARG A 209 -3.30 39.98 1.72
CA ARG A 209 -4.72 40.05 2.05
C ARG A 209 -5.61 39.55 0.90
N ILE A 210 -5.33 39.96 -0.33
CA ILE A 210 -6.02 39.51 -1.53
C ILE A 210 -5.79 38.00 -1.74
N THR A 211 -4.55 37.54 -1.59
CA THR A 211 -4.18 36.13 -1.72
C THR A 211 -4.90 35.25 -0.70
N ALA A 212 -4.98 35.68 0.57
CA ALA A 212 -5.71 34.94 1.61
C ALA A 212 -7.20 34.79 1.29
N ARG A 213 -7.82 35.85 0.80
CA ARG A 213 -9.26 35.84 0.43
C ARG A 213 -9.55 35.01 -0.83
N THR A 214 -8.62 34.89 -1.74
CA THR A 214 -8.76 34.16 -3.01
C THR A 214 -8.17 32.76 -2.91
N SER A 215 -6.86 32.62 -3.00
CA SER A 215 -6.17 31.31 -2.98
C SER A 215 -6.31 30.60 -1.62
N GLY A 216 -6.33 31.34 -0.50
CA GLY A 216 -6.54 30.72 0.82
C GLY A 216 -7.91 30.05 0.92
N ARG A 217 -8.97 30.68 0.40
CA ARG A 217 -10.31 30.07 0.35
C ARG A 217 -10.32 28.83 -0.53
N VAL A 218 -9.64 28.85 -1.67
CA VAL A 218 -9.54 27.68 -2.56
C VAL A 218 -8.82 26.53 -1.84
N VAL A 219 -7.69 26.80 -1.16
CA VAL A 219 -6.95 25.79 -0.39
C VAL A 219 -7.82 25.14 0.70
N VAL A 220 -8.63 25.94 1.41
CA VAL A 220 -9.54 25.40 2.45
C VAL A 220 -10.62 24.50 1.83
N VAL A 221 -11.29 24.96 0.77
CA VAL A 221 -12.34 24.18 0.11
C VAL A 221 -11.75 22.89 -0.46
N SER A 222 -10.61 22.97 -1.12
CA SER A 222 -9.85 21.85 -1.68
C SER A 222 -9.45 20.86 -0.59
N GLY A 223 -8.77 21.32 0.45
CA GLY A 223 -8.35 20.47 1.56
C GLY A 223 -9.52 19.75 2.24
N LEU A 224 -10.63 20.44 2.47
CA LEU A 224 -11.85 19.82 3.00
C LEU A 224 -12.39 18.75 2.05
N THR A 225 -12.39 19.01 0.74
CA THR A 225 -12.85 18.04 -0.26
C THR A 225 -11.98 16.78 -0.22
N VAL A 226 -10.65 16.94 -0.21
CA VAL A 226 -9.71 15.80 -0.12
C VAL A 226 -9.93 15.02 1.17
N MET A 227 -10.03 15.70 2.31
CA MET A 227 -10.28 15.05 3.60
C MET A 227 -11.58 14.26 3.60
N LEU A 228 -12.67 14.84 3.06
CA LEU A 228 -13.97 14.18 2.98
C LEU A 228 -13.93 12.97 2.03
N CYS A 229 -13.22 13.05 0.90
CA CYS A 229 -13.01 11.91 0.02
C CYS A 229 -12.25 10.78 0.75
N LEU A 230 -11.18 11.12 1.49
CA LEU A 230 -10.40 10.15 2.26
C LEU A 230 -11.22 9.46 3.35
N VAL A 231 -12.14 10.16 4.00
CA VAL A 231 -13.09 9.57 4.96
C VAL A 231 -13.91 8.44 4.33
N GLY A 232 -14.15 8.50 3.02
CA GLY A 232 -14.81 7.42 2.27
C GLY A 232 -14.14 6.05 2.42
N LEU A 233 -12.83 5.98 2.67
CA LEU A 233 -12.13 4.72 2.92
C LEU A 233 -12.58 4.01 4.20
N LEU A 234 -13.18 4.71 5.15
CA LEU A 234 -13.72 4.10 6.37
C LEU A 234 -14.90 3.16 6.08
N PHE A 235 -15.60 3.33 4.95
CA PHE A 235 -16.68 2.41 4.54
C PHE A 235 -16.19 1.00 4.22
N THR A 236 -14.89 0.80 4.04
CA THR A 236 -14.30 -0.55 3.91
C THR A 236 -14.49 -1.37 5.19
N GLY A 237 -14.56 -0.72 6.35
CA GLY A 237 -14.66 -1.37 7.66
C GLY A 237 -13.41 -2.16 8.07
N LEU A 238 -12.27 -1.91 7.42
CA LEU A 238 -10.99 -2.55 7.70
C LEU A 238 -10.11 -1.66 8.59
N ASP A 239 -9.53 -2.24 9.64
CA ASP A 239 -8.70 -1.49 10.61
C ASP A 239 -7.44 -0.89 9.97
N ASN A 240 -6.85 -1.56 8.97
CA ASN A 240 -5.74 -1.01 8.20
C ASN A 240 -6.09 0.32 7.52
N PHE A 241 -7.30 0.45 6.99
CA PHE A 241 -7.77 1.68 6.39
C PHE A 241 -8.11 2.77 7.43
N LYS A 242 -8.49 2.40 8.65
CA LYS A 242 -8.69 3.39 9.72
C LYS A 242 -7.40 4.16 10.00
N GLY A 243 -6.27 3.44 10.19
CA GLY A 243 -4.97 4.08 10.39
C GLY A 243 -4.52 4.92 9.20
N LEU A 244 -4.65 4.35 8.01
CA LEU A 244 -4.26 5.01 6.77
C LEU A 244 -5.09 6.30 6.52
N THR A 245 -6.41 6.22 6.67
CA THR A 245 -7.33 7.35 6.53
C THR A 245 -7.04 8.43 7.57
N THR A 246 -6.88 8.04 8.84
CA THR A 246 -6.57 8.99 9.91
C THR A 246 -5.29 9.75 9.64
N GLY A 247 -4.21 9.05 9.25
CA GLY A 247 -2.93 9.69 8.89
C GLY A 247 -3.06 10.63 7.69
N ALA A 248 -3.77 10.17 6.64
CA ALA A 248 -3.97 10.96 5.42
C ALA A 248 -4.85 12.21 5.65
N VAL A 249 -5.96 12.07 6.38
CA VAL A 249 -6.83 13.20 6.73
C VAL A 249 -6.08 14.21 7.61
N LEU A 250 -5.34 13.72 8.58
CA LEU A 250 -4.57 14.56 9.50
C LEU A 250 -3.49 15.36 8.76
N VAL A 251 -2.71 14.72 7.88
CA VAL A 251 -1.66 15.41 7.14
C VAL A 251 -2.21 16.46 6.17
N VAL A 252 -3.32 16.18 5.50
CA VAL A 252 -4.00 17.16 4.64
C VAL A 252 -4.54 18.32 5.47
N GLY A 253 -5.14 18.04 6.64
CA GLY A 253 -5.63 19.06 7.57
C GLY A 253 -4.52 19.97 8.09
N VAL A 254 -3.40 19.40 8.52
CA VAL A 254 -2.23 20.16 8.98
C VAL A 254 -1.61 20.98 7.84
N ALA A 255 -1.49 20.41 6.63
CA ALA A 255 -1.02 21.12 5.44
C ALA A 255 -1.92 22.31 5.09
N MET A 256 -3.24 22.09 5.13
CA MET A 256 -4.24 23.13 4.88
C MET A 256 -4.11 24.28 5.90
N VAL A 257 -4.09 23.97 7.19
CA VAL A 257 -3.93 24.97 8.26
C VAL A 257 -2.59 25.70 8.11
N GLY A 258 -1.50 24.98 7.90
CA GLY A 258 -0.18 25.57 7.67
C GLY A 258 -0.14 26.50 6.47
N SER A 259 -0.84 26.15 5.38
CA SER A 259 -0.89 26.98 4.17
C SER A 259 -1.69 28.28 4.33
N VAL A 260 -2.69 28.31 5.21
CA VAL A 260 -3.50 29.54 5.44
C VAL A 260 -3.05 30.37 6.64
N THR A 261 -2.14 29.83 7.48
CA THR A 261 -1.62 30.53 8.68
C THR A 261 -0.12 30.76 8.61
N VAL A 262 0.67 29.69 8.58
CA VAL A 262 2.14 29.75 8.63
C VAL A 262 2.70 30.36 7.35
N LEU A 263 2.19 29.96 6.19
CA LEU A 263 2.70 30.45 4.90
C LEU A 263 2.51 31.96 4.72
N PRO A 264 1.32 32.57 4.96
CA PRO A 264 1.17 34.02 4.92
C PRO A 264 2.08 34.74 5.91
N ALA A 265 2.22 34.24 7.14
CA ALA A 265 3.10 34.82 8.16
C ALA A 265 4.57 34.79 7.71
N LEU A 266 5.02 33.67 7.12
CA LEU A 266 6.37 33.54 6.59
C LEU A 266 6.62 34.48 5.41
N LEU A 267 5.64 34.62 4.50
CA LEU A 267 5.73 35.55 3.37
C LEU A 267 5.73 37.02 3.83
N ALA A 268 4.97 37.38 4.85
CA ALA A 268 4.99 38.70 5.46
C ALA A 268 6.36 39.01 6.09
N ALA A 269 6.92 38.09 6.86
CA ALA A 269 8.23 38.23 7.50
C ALA A 269 9.38 38.34 6.49
N LEU A 270 9.33 37.57 5.40
CA LEU A 270 10.36 37.61 4.35
C LEU A 270 10.19 38.81 3.40
N GLY A 271 8.99 39.33 3.19
CA GLY A 271 8.69 40.45 2.33
C GLY A 271 9.36 40.36 0.95
N HIS A 272 10.17 41.37 0.63
CA HIS A 272 10.91 41.39 -0.66
C HIS A 272 12.07 40.40 -0.73
N ARG A 273 12.49 39.78 0.38
CA ARG A 273 13.60 38.80 0.41
C ARG A 273 13.24 37.50 -0.26
N VAL A 274 11.95 37.18 -0.42
CA VAL A 274 11.46 35.97 -1.13
C VAL A 274 12.02 35.87 -2.54
N ASP A 275 12.26 37.01 -3.21
CA ASP A 275 12.77 37.06 -4.58
C ASP A 275 14.30 37.24 -4.67
N LYS A 276 15.01 37.24 -3.52
CA LYS A 276 16.48 37.22 -3.47
C LYS A 276 17.00 35.80 -3.80
N ALA A 277 18.32 35.71 -4.05
CA ALA A 277 18.98 34.44 -4.45
C ALA A 277 18.42 33.83 -5.72
N ARG A 278 18.17 34.66 -6.75
CA ARG A 278 17.77 34.21 -8.08
C ARG A 278 18.92 33.45 -8.73
N LEU A 279 18.62 32.29 -9.29
CA LEU A 279 19.59 31.49 -10.04
C LEU A 279 19.82 32.14 -11.44
N PRO A 280 21.06 32.58 -11.76
CA PRO A 280 21.34 33.33 -12.98
C PRO A 280 21.07 32.54 -14.26
N TRP A 281 21.08 31.21 -14.17
CA TRP A 281 20.92 30.32 -15.33
C TRP A 281 19.46 30.03 -15.68
N VAL A 282 18.56 29.94 -14.71
CA VAL A 282 17.14 29.61 -14.91
C VAL A 282 16.31 30.86 -15.21
N GLY A 283 16.71 32.03 -14.68
CA GLY A 283 16.00 33.30 -14.82
C GLY A 283 16.20 34.04 -16.14
N ARG A 284 17.32 33.81 -16.84
CA ARG A 284 17.69 34.58 -18.05
C ARG A 284 17.07 34.09 -19.36
N ARG A 285 16.63 32.83 -19.44
CA ARG A 285 16.21 32.22 -20.73
C ARG A 285 14.70 32.11 -20.97
N ARG A 286 13.84 32.39 -19.98
CA ARG A 286 12.39 32.39 -20.20
C ARG A 286 11.72 33.48 -19.38
N THR A 287 11.44 34.62 -19.98
CA THR A 287 10.54 35.61 -19.36
C THR A 287 9.17 34.98 -19.13
N ALA A 288 8.48 35.39 -18.06
CA ALA A 288 7.09 34.97 -17.77
C ALA A 288 6.17 35.19 -18.98
N ALA A 289 6.50 36.18 -19.83
CA ALA A 289 5.83 36.50 -21.07
C ALA A 289 5.95 35.39 -22.14
N ASP A 290 7.08 34.67 -22.23
CA ASP A 290 7.27 33.61 -23.22
C ASP A 290 6.53 32.32 -22.86
N ARG A 291 6.54 31.94 -21.58
CA ARG A 291 5.74 30.83 -21.06
C ARG A 291 4.23 31.09 -21.24
N SER A 292 3.79 32.31 -20.97
CA SER A 292 2.40 32.75 -21.15
C SER A 292 1.97 32.65 -22.62
N ARG A 293 2.87 32.97 -23.56
CA ARG A 293 2.59 32.87 -25.03
C ARG A 293 2.40 31.44 -25.47
N ALA A 294 3.23 30.50 -25.02
CA ALA A 294 3.11 29.07 -25.36
C ALA A 294 1.78 28.48 -24.89
N TRP A 295 1.44 28.67 -23.60
CA TRP A 295 0.17 28.18 -23.06
C TRP A 295 -1.06 28.85 -23.69
N ALA A 296 -0.96 30.14 -24.00
CA ALA A 296 -2.02 30.84 -24.73
C ALA A 296 -2.15 30.37 -26.20
N ALA A 297 -1.07 29.92 -26.81
CA ALA A 297 -1.12 29.31 -28.14
C ALA A 297 -1.82 27.95 -28.11
N VAL A 298 -1.47 27.10 -27.13
CA VAL A 298 -2.15 25.82 -26.88
C VAL A 298 -3.65 26.05 -26.61
N ALA A 299 -3.99 26.94 -25.68
CA ALA A 299 -5.39 27.24 -25.37
C ALA A 299 -6.16 27.74 -26.57
N ARG A 300 -5.56 28.60 -27.41
CA ARG A 300 -6.18 29.07 -28.68
C ARG A 300 -6.37 27.94 -29.69
N ALA A 301 -5.40 27.02 -29.81
CA ALA A 301 -5.51 25.85 -30.69
C ALA A 301 -6.67 24.94 -30.22
N VAL A 302 -6.75 24.66 -28.94
CA VAL A 302 -7.84 23.85 -28.33
C VAL A 302 -9.20 24.52 -28.55
N VAL A 303 -9.31 25.82 -28.25
CA VAL A 303 -10.58 26.56 -28.41
C VAL A 303 -11.02 26.69 -29.89
N ARG A 304 -10.07 26.69 -30.84
CA ARG A 304 -10.40 26.71 -32.28
C ARG A 304 -11.01 25.40 -32.78
N ARG A 305 -10.54 24.24 -32.29
CA ARG A 305 -11.03 22.90 -32.69
C ARG A 305 -11.23 22.01 -31.44
N PRO A 306 -12.23 22.33 -30.60
CA PRO A 306 -12.39 21.67 -29.31
C PRO A 306 -12.69 20.18 -29.43
N LEU A 307 -13.46 19.75 -30.41
CA LEU A 307 -13.78 18.33 -30.64
C LEU A 307 -12.55 17.52 -31.08
N VAL A 308 -11.66 18.11 -31.89
CA VAL A 308 -10.45 17.42 -32.32
C VAL A 308 -9.47 17.26 -31.17
N TRP A 309 -9.15 18.33 -30.48
CA TRP A 309 -8.20 18.28 -29.36
C TRP A 309 -8.76 17.56 -28.14
N GLY A 310 -10.03 17.83 -27.79
CA GLY A 310 -10.68 17.13 -26.68
C GLY A 310 -10.91 15.65 -26.98
N GLY A 311 -11.36 15.34 -28.20
CA GLY A 311 -11.56 13.96 -28.64
C GLY A 311 -10.25 13.16 -28.73
N SER A 312 -9.18 13.75 -29.27
CA SER A 312 -7.87 13.07 -29.29
C SER A 312 -7.29 12.84 -27.91
N ALA A 313 -7.43 13.80 -26.99
CA ALA A 313 -7.01 13.64 -25.61
C ALA A 313 -7.83 12.56 -24.88
N ALA A 314 -9.14 12.58 -25.06
CA ALA A 314 -10.01 11.56 -24.49
C ALA A 314 -9.71 10.16 -25.05
N LEU A 315 -9.48 10.06 -26.36
CA LEU A 315 -9.08 8.80 -27.00
C LEU A 315 -7.73 8.30 -26.48
N ALA A 316 -6.74 9.17 -26.33
CA ALA A 316 -5.44 8.82 -25.77
C ALA A 316 -5.57 8.29 -24.31
N LEU A 317 -6.37 8.96 -23.48
CA LEU A 317 -6.63 8.49 -22.11
C LEU A 317 -7.41 7.17 -22.09
N LEU A 318 -8.36 6.98 -23.02
CA LEU A 318 -9.08 5.70 -23.16
C LEU A 318 -8.13 4.57 -23.55
N VAL A 319 -7.25 4.79 -24.50
CA VAL A 319 -6.24 3.78 -24.90
C VAL A 319 -5.32 3.44 -23.73
N LEU A 320 -4.88 4.44 -22.98
CA LEU A 320 -4.08 4.22 -21.78
C LEU A 320 -4.87 3.50 -20.67
N ALA A 321 -6.18 3.63 -20.62
CA ALA A 321 -7.04 2.96 -19.64
C ALA A 321 -7.36 1.49 -20.00
N LEU A 322 -7.18 1.08 -21.27
CA LEU A 322 -7.52 -0.29 -21.71
C LEU A 322 -6.89 -1.41 -20.85
N PRO A 323 -5.59 -1.36 -20.50
CA PRO A 323 -4.98 -2.41 -19.68
C PRO A 323 -5.66 -2.57 -18.31
N ALA A 324 -6.27 -1.50 -17.76
CA ALA A 324 -6.97 -1.59 -16.48
C ALA A 324 -8.16 -2.57 -16.49
N LEU A 325 -8.73 -2.89 -17.65
CA LEU A 325 -9.79 -3.90 -17.77
C LEU A 325 -9.31 -5.31 -17.46
N GLY A 326 -8.00 -5.55 -17.60
CA GLY A 326 -7.35 -6.82 -17.25
C GLY A 326 -6.67 -6.80 -15.87
N MET A 327 -6.97 -5.82 -15.01
CA MET A 327 -6.34 -5.72 -13.70
C MET A 327 -6.79 -6.85 -12.77
N HIS A 328 -5.82 -7.59 -12.22
CA HIS A 328 -6.03 -8.63 -11.24
C HIS A 328 -5.55 -8.17 -9.86
N LEU A 329 -6.43 -8.28 -8.86
CA LEU A 329 -6.08 -7.95 -7.49
C LEU A 329 -5.47 -9.19 -6.83
N GLN A 330 -4.20 -9.12 -6.53
CA GLN A 330 -3.45 -10.23 -5.96
C GLN A 330 -2.35 -9.71 -5.05
N ASP A 331 -2.25 -10.26 -3.83
CA ASP A 331 -1.09 -10.00 -3.01
C ASP A 331 0.03 -10.97 -3.41
N ALA A 332 1.20 -10.42 -3.72
CA ALA A 332 2.34 -11.23 -4.13
C ALA A 332 2.76 -12.20 -3.04
N ALA A 333 3.02 -13.45 -3.41
CA ALA A 333 3.82 -14.29 -2.56
C ALA A 333 5.23 -13.69 -2.43
N VAL A 334 5.79 -13.75 -1.22
CA VAL A 334 7.12 -13.18 -0.92
C VAL A 334 8.20 -13.72 -1.86
N THR A 335 8.02 -14.95 -2.32
CA THR A 335 8.92 -15.63 -3.25
C THR A 335 8.87 -15.11 -4.67
N ASP A 336 7.76 -14.48 -5.05
CA ASP A 336 7.54 -13.99 -6.41
C ASP A 336 7.94 -12.52 -6.55
N SER A 337 7.85 -11.76 -5.44
CA SER A 337 8.16 -10.32 -5.40
C SER A 337 9.58 -10.00 -4.98
N LEU A 338 10.30 -10.93 -4.33
CA LEU A 338 11.65 -10.71 -3.83
C LEU A 338 12.66 -11.61 -4.52
N SER A 339 13.86 -11.06 -4.73
CA SER A 339 14.95 -11.77 -5.39
C SER A 339 15.41 -13.02 -4.59
N ARG A 340 15.61 -14.13 -5.29
CA ARG A 340 16.24 -15.35 -4.72
C ARG A 340 17.68 -15.13 -4.18
N LYS A 341 18.28 -13.97 -4.43
CA LYS A 341 19.56 -13.60 -3.81
C LYS A 341 19.45 -13.42 -2.29
N VAL A 342 18.23 -13.17 -1.78
CA VAL A 342 17.97 -13.10 -0.34
C VAL A 342 17.89 -14.53 0.22
N PRO A 343 18.75 -14.91 1.19
CA PRO A 343 18.84 -16.30 1.67
C PRO A 343 17.52 -16.87 2.21
N THR A 344 16.70 -16.04 2.86
CA THR A 344 15.39 -16.45 3.39
C THR A 344 14.40 -16.75 2.28
N VAL A 345 14.45 -15.98 1.18
CA VAL A 345 13.60 -16.21 0.00
C VAL A 345 14.02 -17.50 -0.71
N ASP A 346 15.33 -17.73 -0.95
CA ASP A 346 15.84 -18.98 -1.52
C ASP A 346 15.44 -20.18 -0.64
N ALA A 347 15.53 -20.03 0.69
CA ALA A 347 15.10 -21.06 1.63
C ALA A 347 13.62 -21.38 1.51
N ALA A 348 12.77 -20.36 1.38
CA ALA A 348 11.31 -20.53 1.24
C ALA A 348 10.93 -21.19 -0.09
N VAL A 349 11.58 -20.79 -1.19
CA VAL A 349 11.35 -21.41 -2.51
C VAL A 349 11.73 -22.88 -2.50
N ARG A 350 12.91 -23.25 -2.00
CA ARG A 350 13.35 -24.65 -1.86
C ARG A 350 12.43 -25.44 -0.94
N MET A 351 11.94 -24.80 0.13
CA MET A 351 10.99 -25.44 1.02
C MET A 351 9.65 -25.66 0.34
N GLN A 352 9.19 -24.72 -0.49
CA GLN A 352 7.98 -24.86 -1.29
C GLN A 352 8.10 -25.98 -2.33
N GLU A 353 9.26 -26.11 -2.97
CA GLU A 353 9.53 -27.19 -3.94
C GLU A 353 9.50 -28.57 -3.27
N ALA A 354 10.10 -28.70 -2.07
CA ALA A 354 10.20 -29.97 -1.34
C ALA A 354 8.96 -30.29 -0.50
N PHE A 355 8.30 -29.27 0.04
CA PHE A 355 7.14 -29.36 0.94
C PHE A 355 6.13 -28.24 0.59
N PRO A 356 5.28 -28.46 -0.40
CA PRO A 356 4.33 -27.44 -0.84
C PRO A 356 3.46 -26.88 0.30
N GLY A 357 3.38 -25.55 0.41
CA GLY A 357 2.62 -24.84 1.44
C GLY A 357 3.28 -24.76 2.82
N ALA A 358 4.35 -25.51 3.07
CA ALA A 358 5.00 -25.54 4.39
C ALA A 358 5.64 -24.22 4.84
N PRO A 359 6.14 -23.33 3.96
CA PRO A 359 6.68 -22.03 4.38
C PRO A 359 5.65 -21.13 5.07
N SER A 360 4.37 -21.21 4.71
CA SER A 360 3.29 -20.42 5.28
C SER A 360 1.97 -21.21 5.26
N PRO A 361 1.78 -22.18 6.18
CA PRO A 361 0.58 -23.02 6.22
C PRO A 361 -0.63 -22.23 6.70
N ALA A 362 -1.83 -22.64 6.25
CA ALA A 362 -3.07 -22.19 6.84
C ALA A 362 -3.16 -22.66 8.30
N SER A 363 -3.64 -21.80 9.18
CA SER A 363 -3.80 -22.08 10.61
C SER A 363 -5.27 -22.25 10.92
N VAL A 364 -5.70 -23.49 11.19
CA VAL A 364 -7.04 -23.79 11.68
C VAL A 364 -7.01 -23.68 13.20
N VAL A 365 -7.70 -22.70 13.74
CA VAL A 365 -7.85 -22.50 15.19
C VAL A 365 -9.16 -23.13 15.62
N ILE A 366 -9.11 -24.07 16.54
CA ILE A 366 -10.26 -24.80 17.11
C ILE A 366 -10.36 -24.43 18.56
N TRP A 367 -11.54 -24.05 19.03
CA TRP A 367 -11.80 -23.71 20.43
C TRP A 367 -13.17 -24.26 20.88
N GLY A 368 -13.29 -24.49 22.18
CA GLY A 368 -14.58 -24.83 22.79
C GLY A 368 -15.43 -23.58 22.99
N LYS A 369 -16.71 -23.64 22.63
CA LYS A 369 -17.65 -22.51 22.76
C LYS A 369 -17.89 -22.12 24.21
N ARG A 370 -18.07 -23.09 25.09
CA ARG A 370 -18.32 -22.93 26.53
C ARG A 370 -17.28 -23.63 27.39
N ASP A 371 -16.86 -24.85 27.00
CA ASP A 371 -15.82 -25.61 27.67
C ASP A 371 -14.47 -25.51 26.94
N PRO A 372 -13.47 -24.87 27.56
CA PRO A 372 -12.11 -24.85 27.01
C PRO A 372 -11.47 -26.26 26.89
N GLY A 373 -11.96 -27.24 27.64
CA GLY A 373 -11.48 -28.63 27.60
C GLY A 373 -11.97 -29.41 26.38
N ALA A 374 -13.01 -28.93 25.68
CA ALA A 374 -13.56 -29.60 24.50
C ALA A 374 -12.53 -29.83 23.38
N VAL A 375 -11.47 -29.02 23.30
CA VAL A 375 -10.37 -29.20 22.34
C VAL A 375 -9.51 -30.44 22.60
N ASP A 376 -9.53 -31.00 23.79
CA ASP A 376 -8.81 -32.22 24.17
C ASP A 376 -9.64 -33.48 24.01
N SER A 377 -10.89 -33.35 23.53
CA SER A 377 -11.83 -34.47 23.40
C SER A 377 -11.31 -35.51 22.38
N PRO A 378 -11.66 -36.81 22.58
CA PRO A 378 -11.32 -37.84 21.61
C PRO A 378 -11.90 -37.57 20.20
N ALA A 379 -13.04 -36.88 20.14
CA ALA A 379 -13.68 -36.47 18.89
C ALA A 379 -12.80 -35.48 18.09
N VAL A 380 -12.25 -34.46 18.75
CA VAL A 380 -11.34 -33.50 18.10
C VAL A 380 -10.04 -34.18 17.65
N ARG A 381 -9.48 -35.08 18.45
CA ARG A 381 -8.29 -35.85 18.04
C ARG A 381 -8.56 -36.71 16.81
N LYS A 382 -9.70 -37.41 16.76
CA LYS A 382 -10.12 -38.18 15.58
C LYS A 382 -10.36 -37.29 14.38
N ALA A 383 -10.93 -36.10 14.56
CA ALA A 383 -11.13 -35.13 13.51
C ALA A 383 -9.80 -34.64 12.92
N VAL A 384 -8.81 -34.32 13.76
CA VAL A 384 -7.45 -33.95 13.31
C VAL A 384 -6.78 -35.08 12.53
N GLU A 385 -6.92 -36.34 12.97
CA GLU A 385 -6.38 -37.48 12.23
C GLU A 385 -7.11 -37.65 10.89
N SER A 386 -8.42 -37.41 10.83
CA SER A 386 -9.16 -37.45 9.55
C SER A 386 -8.70 -36.34 8.58
N LEU A 387 -8.15 -35.20 9.07
CA LEU A 387 -7.57 -34.19 8.19
C LEU A 387 -6.36 -34.70 7.41
N HIS A 388 -5.52 -35.56 8.00
CA HIS A 388 -4.41 -36.19 7.28
C HIS A 388 -4.90 -37.06 6.12
N GLN A 389 -5.93 -37.89 6.37
CA GLN A 389 -6.51 -38.74 5.34
C GLN A 389 -7.16 -37.93 4.21
N ARG A 390 -7.89 -36.87 4.57
CA ARG A 390 -8.54 -35.98 3.62
C ARG A 390 -7.55 -35.13 2.84
N ALA A 391 -6.42 -34.73 3.45
CA ALA A 391 -5.34 -34.05 2.76
C ALA A 391 -4.72 -34.93 1.67
N ALA A 392 -4.46 -36.21 1.98
CA ALA A 392 -3.98 -37.17 0.99
C ALA A 392 -4.99 -37.38 -0.18
N ALA A 393 -6.30 -37.34 0.10
CA ALA A 393 -7.37 -37.48 -0.89
C ALA A 393 -7.67 -36.17 -1.65
N SER A 394 -7.06 -35.02 -1.27
CA SER A 394 -7.39 -33.71 -1.83
C SER A 394 -6.79 -33.43 -3.22
N GLY A 395 -6.05 -34.37 -3.80
CA GLY A 395 -5.37 -34.17 -5.09
C GLY A 395 -4.27 -33.11 -5.05
N GLY A 396 -3.67 -32.87 -3.89
CA GLY A 396 -2.61 -31.87 -3.71
C GLY A 396 -3.11 -30.47 -3.31
N ALA A 397 -4.40 -30.26 -3.12
CA ALA A 397 -4.91 -29.01 -2.59
C ALA A 397 -4.44 -28.77 -1.14
N LEU A 398 -4.39 -29.84 -0.34
CA LEU A 398 -3.86 -29.85 1.02
C LEU A 398 -2.65 -30.78 1.08
N ASN A 399 -1.63 -30.38 1.80
CA ASN A 399 -0.35 -31.09 1.85
C ASN A 399 0.08 -31.42 3.29
N GLU A 400 1.07 -32.28 3.42
CA GLU A 400 1.79 -32.56 4.65
C GLU A 400 3.06 -31.67 4.76
N PRO A 401 3.58 -31.36 5.96
CA PRO A 401 3.14 -31.93 7.25
C PRO A 401 2.01 -31.12 7.92
N ILE A 402 0.91 -31.78 8.25
CA ILE A 402 -0.11 -31.18 9.12
C ILE A 402 0.40 -31.29 10.57
N SER A 403 0.27 -30.22 11.34
CA SER A 403 0.71 -30.21 12.73
C SER A 403 -0.33 -29.56 13.63
N ALA A 404 -0.65 -30.21 14.76
CA ALA A 404 -1.51 -29.67 15.78
C ALA A 404 -0.68 -29.30 17.01
N THR A 405 -0.95 -28.11 17.56
CA THR A 405 -0.28 -27.57 18.75
C THR A 405 -1.31 -26.86 19.61
N LYS A 406 -1.37 -27.20 20.89
CA LYS A 406 -2.24 -26.50 21.83
C LYS A 406 -1.61 -25.19 22.25
N VAL A 407 -2.37 -24.12 22.12
CA VAL A 407 -1.97 -22.76 22.50
C VAL A 407 -3.05 -22.21 23.45
N GLY A 408 -2.76 -22.15 24.72
CA GLY A 408 -3.72 -21.73 25.72
C GLY A 408 -4.97 -22.65 25.74
N ARG A 409 -6.13 -22.06 25.43
CA ARG A 409 -7.43 -22.75 25.39
C ARG A 409 -7.85 -23.19 23.98
N ALA A 410 -6.99 -23.01 22.99
CA ALA A 410 -7.27 -23.36 21.60
C ALA A 410 -6.28 -24.41 21.07
N LEU A 411 -6.73 -25.19 20.10
CA LEU A 411 -5.89 -26.08 19.32
C LEU A 411 -5.62 -25.45 17.95
N VAL A 412 -4.38 -25.19 17.65
CA VAL A 412 -3.95 -24.64 16.34
C VAL A 412 -3.45 -25.78 15.48
N VAL A 413 -4.17 -26.07 14.40
CA VAL A 413 -3.79 -27.07 13.41
C VAL A 413 -3.26 -26.35 12.16
N ARG A 414 -2.01 -26.57 11.83
CA ARG A 414 -1.36 -26.00 10.65
C ARG A 414 -1.50 -26.96 9.48
N VAL A 415 -2.11 -26.48 8.40
CA VAL A 415 -2.39 -27.25 7.19
C VAL A 415 -1.71 -26.58 6.01
N PRO A 416 -0.63 -27.15 5.44
CA PRO A 416 -0.03 -26.63 4.22
C PRO A 416 -1.01 -26.72 3.05
N LEU A 417 -1.19 -25.60 2.34
CA LEU A 417 -2.00 -25.52 1.12
C LEU A 417 -1.14 -25.87 -0.11
N ALA A 418 -1.74 -25.99 -1.28
CA ALA A 418 -1.03 -26.27 -2.53
C ALA A 418 0.03 -25.19 -2.87
N SER A 419 -0.28 -23.93 -2.54
CA SER A 419 0.62 -22.78 -2.61
C SER A 419 0.48 -21.95 -1.34
N PHE A 420 1.42 -21.03 -1.07
CA PHE A 420 1.39 -20.17 0.11
C PHE A 420 1.19 -18.68 -0.23
N GLY A 421 0.84 -18.36 -1.48
CA GLY A 421 0.48 -17.02 -1.92
C GLY A 421 -1.02 -16.75 -1.86
N THR A 422 -1.45 -15.85 -2.71
CA THR A 422 -2.85 -15.53 -2.98
C THR A 422 -3.22 -15.77 -4.45
N ASP A 423 -2.46 -16.65 -5.07
CA ASP A 423 -2.75 -17.13 -6.40
C ASP A 423 -4.05 -17.98 -6.41
N ASP A 424 -4.57 -18.23 -7.60
CA ASP A 424 -5.79 -19.03 -7.76
C ASP A 424 -5.66 -20.46 -7.21
N VAL A 425 -4.43 -20.99 -7.15
CA VAL A 425 -4.16 -22.32 -6.60
C VAL A 425 -4.31 -22.30 -5.09
N ALA A 426 -3.69 -21.33 -4.41
CA ALA A 426 -3.80 -21.15 -2.97
C ALA A 426 -5.25 -20.84 -2.55
N ASN A 427 -5.92 -19.97 -3.30
CA ASN A 427 -7.31 -19.56 -3.00
C ASN A 427 -8.27 -20.74 -3.13
N ARG A 428 -8.17 -21.57 -4.19
CA ARG A 428 -8.97 -22.79 -4.33
C ARG A 428 -8.67 -23.83 -3.25
N ALA A 429 -7.40 -23.95 -2.85
CA ALA A 429 -7.00 -24.83 -1.75
C ALA A 429 -7.60 -24.38 -0.42
N LEU A 430 -7.57 -23.08 -0.13
CA LEU A 430 -8.20 -22.46 1.04
C LEU A 430 -9.72 -22.70 1.05
N GLU A 431 -10.39 -22.51 -0.08
CA GLU A 431 -11.82 -22.78 -0.20
C GLU A 431 -12.15 -24.26 0.01
N THR A 432 -11.31 -25.17 -0.52
CA THR A 432 -11.45 -26.60 -0.29
C THR A 432 -11.31 -26.92 1.19
N LEU A 433 -10.33 -26.32 1.87
CA LEU A 433 -10.15 -26.48 3.31
C LEU A 433 -11.39 -25.97 4.09
N ARG A 434 -11.84 -24.76 3.82
CA ARG A 434 -12.93 -24.09 4.55
C ARG A 434 -14.31 -24.71 4.29
N LYS A 435 -14.64 -24.98 3.01
CA LYS A 435 -15.99 -25.35 2.59
C LYS A 435 -16.24 -26.86 2.54
N ARG A 436 -15.19 -27.67 2.38
CA ARG A 436 -15.32 -29.14 2.22
C ARG A 436 -14.63 -29.90 3.35
N THR A 437 -13.35 -29.65 3.58
CA THR A 437 -12.54 -30.51 4.44
C THR A 437 -12.86 -30.31 5.93
N LEU A 438 -12.88 -29.07 6.41
CA LEU A 438 -13.14 -28.77 7.82
C LEU A 438 -14.59 -29.11 8.25
N PRO A 439 -15.65 -28.75 7.49
CA PRO A 439 -17.00 -29.14 7.86
C PRO A 439 -17.19 -30.68 7.89
N ALA A 440 -16.53 -31.41 6.99
CA ALA A 440 -16.59 -32.86 6.97
C ALA A 440 -15.74 -33.54 8.05
N ALA A 441 -14.66 -32.91 8.51
CA ALA A 441 -13.80 -33.43 9.59
C ALA A 441 -14.29 -33.06 10.99
N LEU A 442 -14.70 -31.81 11.18
CA LEU A 442 -15.06 -31.23 12.47
C LEU A 442 -16.56 -31.16 12.73
N GLY A 443 -17.39 -31.25 11.68
CA GLY A 443 -18.86 -31.19 11.81
C GLY A 443 -19.45 -32.36 12.62
N GLU A 444 -18.85 -33.55 12.57
CA GLU A 444 -19.21 -34.67 13.44
C GLU A 444 -18.77 -34.43 14.91
N ALA A 445 -17.57 -33.87 15.12
CA ALA A 445 -17.08 -33.52 16.44
C ALA A 445 -17.92 -32.41 17.10
N GLY A 446 -18.34 -31.40 16.30
CA GLY A 446 -19.23 -30.33 16.77
C GLY A 446 -20.66 -30.80 17.08
N ARG A 447 -21.12 -31.90 16.45
CA ARG A 447 -22.44 -32.52 16.72
C ARG A 447 -22.39 -33.48 17.89
N ALA A 448 -21.30 -34.25 18.01
CA ALA A 448 -21.14 -35.20 19.11
C ALA A 448 -21.11 -34.54 20.50
N ASP A 449 -20.57 -33.32 20.57
CA ASP A 449 -20.54 -32.53 21.82
C ASP A 449 -21.79 -31.64 22.01
N SER A 450 -22.74 -31.64 21.07
CA SER A 450 -23.95 -30.80 21.13
C SER A 450 -24.99 -31.30 22.14
N GLU A 451 -24.95 -32.56 22.54
CA GLU A 451 -25.83 -33.12 23.59
C GLU A 451 -25.40 -32.67 25.02
N THR A 452 -24.19 -32.19 25.19
CA THR A 452 -23.63 -31.71 26.45
C THR A 452 -23.15 -30.26 26.39
N ASP A 453 -23.92 -29.32 25.88
CA ASP A 453 -23.76 -27.84 25.98
C ASP A 453 -22.34 -27.25 25.71
N GLY A 454 -21.42 -28.03 25.10
CA GLY A 454 -19.98 -27.78 25.00
C GLY A 454 -19.38 -27.86 23.57
N GLY A 455 -20.15 -27.53 22.54
CA GLY A 455 -19.69 -27.64 21.15
C GLY A 455 -18.40 -26.86 20.85
N ILE A 456 -17.61 -27.36 19.88
CA ILE A 456 -16.43 -26.68 19.35
C ILE A 456 -16.81 -25.71 18.24
N ASP A 457 -15.96 -24.69 18.05
CA ASP A 457 -15.99 -23.82 16.89
C ASP A 457 -14.60 -23.76 16.26
N PHE A 458 -14.52 -23.31 15.02
CA PHE A 458 -13.23 -23.20 14.34
C PHE A 458 -13.20 -22.03 13.34
N ALA A 459 -12.01 -21.48 13.15
CA ALA A 459 -11.73 -20.47 12.14
C ALA A 459 -10.42 -20.80 11.40
N VAL A 460 -10.34 -20.39 10.15
CA VAL A 460 -9.12 -20.53 9.34
C VAL A 460 -8.44 -19.19 9.22
N ALA A 461 -7.25 -19.11 9.76
CA ALA A 461 -6.34 -17.95 9.74
C ALA A 461 -5.07 -18.31 8.92
N GLY A 462 -4.13 -17.39 8.86
CA GLY A 462 -2.88 -17.51 8.12
C GLY A 462 -2.81 -16.50 6.99
N LYS A 463 -1.64 -16.36 6.37
CA LYS A 463 -1.40 -15.31 5.35
C LYS A 463 -2.35 -15.42 4.16
N THR A 464 -2.50 -16.61 3.59
CA THR A 464 -3.41 -16.83 2.45
C THR A 464 -4.86 -16.50 2.84
N ALA A 465 -5.30 -16.96 4.03
CA ALA A 465 -6.66 -16.68 4.51
C ALA A 465 -6.89 -15.19 4.74
N PHE A 466 -5.93 -14.51 5.38
CA PHE A 466 -6.00 -13.07 5.62
C PHE A 466 -6.08 -12.28 4.31
N ALA A 467 -5.18 -12.56 3.36
CA ALA A 467 -5.13 -11.85 2.10
C ALA A 467 -6.39 -12.10 1.24
N TYR A 468 -6.88 -13.34 1.22
CA TYR A 468 -8.14 -13.71 0.54
C TYR A 468 -9.35 -12.97 1.13
N ASP A 469 -9.51 -13.00 2.45
CA ASP A 469 -10.63 -12.34 3.14
C ASP A 469 -10.52 -10.82 3.03
N PHE A 470 -9.31 -10.27 3.10
CA PHE A 470 -9.03 -8.85 2.93
C PHE A 470 -9.39 -8.37 1.52
N THR A 471 -8.95 -9.08 0.48
CA THR A 471 -9.26 -8.75 -0.92
C THR A 471 -10.75 -8.84 -1.21
N ASN A 472 -11.41 -9.91 -0.75
CA ASN A 472 -12.86 -10.05 -0.89
C ASN A 472 -13.61 -8.91 -0.19
N ARG A 473 -13.21 -8.56 1.04
CA ARG A 473 -13.83 -7.47 1.80
C ARG A 473 -13.66 -6.13 1.08
N ILE A 474 -12.48 -5.86 0.50
CA ILE A 474 -12.27 -4.66 -0.31
C ILE A 474 -13.19 -4.68 -1.53
N THR A 475 -13.21 -5.78 -2.28
CA THR A 475 -14.04 -5.91 -3.49
C THR A 475 -15.51 -5.66 -3.19
N ASP A 476 -16.05 -6.27 -2.13
CA ASP A 476 -17.44 -6.10 -1.71
C ASP A 476 -17.76 -4.67 -1.27
N ARG A 477 -16.78 -3.95 -0.69
CA ARG A 477 -16.97 -2.60 -0.16
C ARG A 477 -16.60 -1.49 -1.14
N THR A 478 -15.82 -1.78 -2.16
CA THR A 478 -15.39 -0.82 -3.19
C THR A 478 -16.57 -0.04 -3.81
N PRO A 479 -17.70 -0.64 -4.20
CA PRO A 479 -18.82 0.10 -4.77
C PRO A 479 -19.38 1.18 -3.83
N TYR A 480 -19.39 0.92 -2.51
CA TYR A 480 -19.87 1.91 -1.53
C TYR A 480 -18.92 3.10 -1.39
N VAL A 481 -17.59 2.84 -1.41
CA VAL A 481 -16.58 3.90 -1.38
C VAL A 481 -16.67 4.75 -2.66
N PHE A 482 -16.76 4.12 -3.83
CA PHE A 482 -16.93 4.82 -5.10
C PHE A 482 -18.22 5.67 -5.11
N ALA A 483 -19.35 5.09 -4.73
CA ALA A 483 -20.63 5.82 -4.67
C ALA A 483 -20.54 7.03 -3.74
N PHE A 484 -19.95 6.88 -2.55
CA PHE A 484 -19.77 7.97 -1.61
C PHE A 484 -18.89 9.08 -2.18
N VAL A 485 -17.71 8.76 -2.70
CA VAL A 485 -16.76 9.75 -3.23
C VAL A 485 -17.35 10.48 -4.43
N LEU A 486 -17.98 9.75 -5.36
CA LEU A 486 -18.58 10.34 -6.56
C LEU A 486 -19.80 11.23 -6.22
N LEU A 487 -20.64 10.78 -5.31
CA LEU A 487 -21.80 11.56 -4.86
C LEU A 487 -21.36 12.83 -4.12
N LEU A 488 -20.39 12.69 -3.21
CA LEU A 488 -19.83 13.83 -2.49
C LEU A 488 -19.25 14.87 -3.45
N ALA A 489 -18.44 14.41 -4.39
CA ALA A 489 -17.83 15.26 -5.40
C ALA A 489 -18.87 15.93 -6.29
N PHE A 490 -19.90 15.20 -6.70
CA PHE A 490 -21.00 15.76 -7.49
C PHE A 490 -21.71 16.88 -6.73
N VAL A 491 -22.06 16.64 -5.47
CA VAL A 491 -22.72 17.64 -4.62
C VAL A 491 -21.84 18.87 -4.45
N LEU A 492 -20.55 18.69 -4.11
CA LEU A 492 -19.61 19.80 -3.92
C LEU A 492 -19.44 20.64 -5.19
N LEU A 493 -19.30 19.99 -6.36
CA LEU A 493 -19.20 20.70 -7.63
C LEU A 493 -20.49 21.42 -8.02
N VAL A 494 -21.64 20.79 -7.81
CA VAL A 494 -22.95 21.44 -8.07
C VAL A 494 -23.09 22.67 -7.20
N VAL A 495 -22.75 22.61 -5.92
CA VAL A 495 -22.79 23.76 -4.99
C VAL A 495 -21.80 24.85 -5.44
N ALA A 496 -20.57 24.47 -5.84
CA ALA A 496 -19.54 25.43 -6.25
C ALA A 496 -19.89 26.12 -7.56
N PHE A 497 -20.38 25.39 -8.57
CA PHE A 497 -20.59 25.93 -9.92
C PHE A 497 -22.05 26.18 -10.27
N ARG A 498 -22.98 25.70 -9.46
CA ARG A 498 -24.45 25.79 -9.70
C ARG A 498 -24.88 25.19 -11.05
N SER A 499 -24.15 24.15 -11.50
CA SER A 499 -24.37 23.48 -12.78
C SER A 499 -24.11 21.98 -12.67
N PRO A 500 -25.17 21.15 -12.71
CA PRO A 500 -25.01 19.69 -12.71
C PRO A 500 -24.21 19.16 -13.91
N ALA A 501 -24.37 19.79 -15.09
CA ALA A 501 -23.66 19.38 -16.30
C ALA A 501 -22.13 19.58 -16.18
N VAL A 502 -21.70 20.70 -15.59
CA VAL A 502 -20.27 20.95 -15.33
C VAL A 502 -19.73 19.96 -14.30
N ALA A 503 -20.50 19.65 -13.26
CA ALA A 503 -20.13 18.67 -12.25
C ALA A 503 -19.95 17.28 -12.86
N LEU A 504 -20.92 16.82 -13.66
CA LEU A 504 -20.86 15.51 -14.30
C LEU A 504 -19.68 15.41 -15.29
N MET A 505 -19.48 16.43 -16.12
CA MET A 505 -18.36 16.46 -17.05
C MET A 505 -17.00 16.41 -16.34
N SER A 506 -16.84 17.14 -15.23
CA SER A 506 -15.62 17.13 -14.43
C SER A 506 -15.36 15.75 -13.81
N ILE A 507 -16.40 15.07 -13.31
CA ILE A 507 -16.31 13.72 -12.78
C ILE A 507 -15.89 12.73 -13.87
N VAL A 508 -16.53 12.77 -15.03
CA VAL A 508 -16.21 11.87 -16.16
C VAL A 508 -14.76 12.04 -16.61
N LEU A 509 -14.30 13.28 -16.76
CA LEU A 509 -12.91 13.56 -17.13
C LEU A 509 -11.91 13.07 -16.05
N ASN A 510 -12.28 13.23 -14.79
CA ASN A 510 -11.45 12.75 -13.69
C ASN A 510 -11.38 11.22 -13.65
N LEU A 511 -12.51 10.54 -13.80
CA LEU A 511 -12.57 9.07 -13.91
C LEU A 511 -11.75 8.54 -15.10
N LEU A 512 -11.82 9.22 -16.24
CA LEU A 512 -11.02 8.87 -17.41
C LEU A 512 -9.51 9.00 -17.13
N SER A 513 -9.10 10.05 -16.44
CA SER A 513 -7.71 10.26 -16.02
C SER A 513 -7.24 9.18 -15.03
N ILE A 514 -8.08 8.81 -14.06
CA ILE A 514 -7.79 7.75 -13.10
C ILE A 514 -7.74 6.39 -13.80
N GLY A 515 -8.66 6.15 -14.74
CA GLY A 515 -8.62 4.95 -15.58
C GLY A 515 -7.32 4.81 -16.36
N ALA A 516 -6.82 5.90 -16.93
CA ALA A 516 -5.52 5.92 -17.59
C ALA A 516 -4.37 5.62 -16.62
N ALA A 517 -4.41 6.17 -15.39
CA ALA A 517 -3.41 5.86 -14.35
C ALA A 517 -3.45 4.36 -13.97
N TYR A 518 -4.62 3.77 -13.85
CA TYR A 518 -4.78 2.33 -13.63
C TYR A 518 -4.27 1.49 -14.79
N GLY A 519 -4.55 1.93 -16.02
CA GLY A 519 -4.04 1.22 -17.18
C GLY A 519 -2.52 1.22 -17.24
N VAL A 520 -1.88 2.35 -16.94
CA VAL A 520 -0.41 2.44 -16.84
C VAL A 520 0.10 1.56 -15.69
N LEU A 521 -0.57 1.57 -14.53
CA LEU A 521 -0.23 0.72 -13.39
C LEU A 521 -0.24 -0.77 -13.78
N THR A 522 -1.31 -1.21 -14.45
CA THR A 522 -1.48 -2.59 -14.92
C THR A 522 -0.42 -2.93 -15.96
N TRP A 523 -0.25 -2.11 -16.98
CA TRP A 523 0.70 -2.34 -18.06
C TRP A 523 2.15 -2.41 -17.59
N VAL A 524 2.55 -1.52 -16.66
CA VAL A 524 3.92 -1.52 -16.12
C VAL A 524 4.12 -2.65 -15.13
N PHE A 525 3.31 -2.70 -14.06
CA PHE A 525 3.61 -3.53 -12.89
C PHE A 525 3.01 -4.93 -12.96
N GLN A 526 1.77 -5.09 -13.44
CA GLN A 526 1.16 -6.41 -13.59
C GLN A 526 1.72 -7.15 -14.79
N ASP A 527 1.77 -6.48 -15.97
CA ASP A 527 2.22 -7.13 -17.21
C ASP A 527 3.75 -7.15 -17.33
N GLY A 528 4.46 -6.46 -16.42
CA GLY A 528 5.92 -6.51 -16.31
C GLY A 528 6.67 -5.68 -17.35
N HIS A 529 5.99 -4.79 -18.08
CA HIS A 529 6.67 -3.88 -19.00
C HIS A 529 7.56 -2.92 -18.23
N LEU A 530 8.74 -2.61 -18.75
CA LEU A 530 9.77 -1.80 -18.10
C LEU A 530 10.37 -2.43 -16.81
N SER A 531 10.12 -3.71 -16.50
CA SER A 531 10.65 -4.41 -15.32
C SER A 531 12.18 -4.36 -15.26
N SER A 532 12.87 -4.54 -16.39
CA SER A 532 14.33 -4.45 -16.49
C SER A 532 14.88 -3.04 -16.26
N ALA A 533 14.12 -2.00 -16.66
CA ALA A 533 14.52 -0.60 -16.50
C ALA A 533 14.28 -0.09 -15.06
N LEU A 534 13.26 -0.59 -14.41
CA LEU A 534 12.86 -0.19 -13.05
C LEU A 534 13.35 -1.17 -11.97
N ASP A 535 14.04 -2.26 -12.36
CA ASP A 535 14.62 -3.29 -11.49
C ASP A 535 13.60 -3.90 -10.51
N PHE A 536 12.46 -4.38 -11.06
CA PHE A 536 11.45 -5.10 -10.29
C PHE A 536 11.06 -6.41 -10.98
N THR A 537 10.40 -7.30 -10.24
CA THR A 537 9.82 -8.54 -10.78
C THR A 537 8.29 -8.46 -10.71
N SER A 538 7.63 -8.59 -11.86
CA SER A 538 6.18 -8.69 -11.89
C SER A 538 5.72 -10.07 -11.38
N TYR A 539 4.66 -10.07 -10.59
CA TYR A 539 3.99 -11.29 -10.12
C TYR A 539 2.60 -11.49 -10.75
N GLY A 540 2.28 -10.73 -11.81
CA GLY A 540 1.05 -10.88 -12.57
C GLY A 540 -0.20 -10.26 -11.91
N GLY A 541 -0.06 -9.43 -10.89
CA GLY A 541 -1.17 -8.79 -10.21
C GLY A 541 -0.83 -7.42 -9.63
N VAL A 542 -1.86 -6.78 -9.08
CA VAL A 542 -1.75 -5.50 -8.34
C VAL A 542 -2.24 -5.75 -6.91
N VAL A 543 -1.51 -5.22 -5.93
CA VAL A 543 -1.87 -5.34 -4.50
C VAL A 543 -3.28 -4.85 -4.26
N GLY A 544 -4.13 -5.68 -3.63
CA GLY A 544 -5.58 -5.52 -3.59
C GLY A 544 -6.10 -4.20 -3.01
N TRP A 545 -5.39 -3.59 -2.06
CA TRP A 545 -5.81 -2.32 -1.47
C TRP A 545 -5.41 -1.06 -2.27
N LEU A 546 -4.38 -1.19 -3.12
CA LEU A 546 -3.76 -0.05 -3.80
C LEU A 546 -4.71 0.67 -4.77
N PRO A 547 -5.48 0.00 -5.65
CA PRO A 547 -6.38 0.69 -6.55
C PRO A 547 -7.44 1.51 -5.84
N LEU A 548 -8.07 0.98 -4.79
CA LEU A 548 -9.06 1.71 -4.02
C LEU A 548 -8.47 2.97 -3.38
N PHE A 549 -7.29 2.85 -2.80
CA PHE A 549 -6.58 3.95 -2.18
C PHE A 549 -6.15 5.01 -3.21
N MET A 550 -5.58 4.57 -4.35
CA MET A 550 -5.25 5.45 -5.47
C MET A 550 -6.47 6.19 -6.00
N PHE A 551 -7.61 5.51 -6.14
CA PHE A 551 -8.85 6.16 -6.58
C PHE A 551 -9.19 7.36 -5.70
N VAL A 552 -9.26 7.15 -4.39
CA VAL A 552 -9.69 8.19 -3.45
C VAL A 552 -8.72 9.37 -3.44
N ILE A 553 -7.42 9.09 -3.45
CA ILE A 553 -6.39 10.14 -3.46
C ILE A 553 -6.38 10.90 -4.79
N LEU A 554 -6.28 10.18 -5.91
CA LEU A 554 -6.22 10.81 -7.23
C LEU A 554 -7.50 11.59 -7.52
N PHE A 555 -8.66 11.05 -7.12
CA PHE A 555 -9.92 11.74 -7.28
C PHE A 555 -9.96 13.02 -6.45
N GLY A 556 -9.56 12.96 -5.18
CA GLY A 556 -9.51 14.12 -4.28
C GLY A 556 -8.57 15.21 -4.79
N LEU A 557 -7.31 14.85 -5.08
CA LEU A 557 -6.29 15.81 -5.51
C LEU A 557 -6.53 16.37 -6.92
N SER A 558 -7.07 15.58 -7.85
CA SER A 558 -7.37 16.06 -9.21
C SER A 558 -8.54 17.06 -9.24
N MET A 559 -9.48 16.92 -8.32
CA MET A 559 -10.65 17.80 -8.20
C MET A 559 -10.25 19.26 -7.97
N ASP A 560 -9.20 19.50 -7.24
CA ASP A 560 -8.69 20.82 -6.88
C ASP A 560 -8.32 21.65 -8.11
N TYR A 561 -7.65 21.02 -9.07
CA TYR A 561 -7.29 21.67 -10.32
C TYR A 561 -8.50 22.02 -11.17
N HIS A 562 -9.51 21.15 -11.21
CA HIS A 562 -10.75 21.44 -11.92
C HIS A 562 -11.48 22.64 -11.30
N ILE A 563 -11.62 22.66 -9.97
CA ILE A 563 -12.25 23.78 -9.24
C ILE A 563 -11.50 25.09 -9.53
N PHE A 564 -10.17 25.06 -9.51
CA PHE A 564 -9.35 26.25 -9.74
C PHE A 564 -9.50 26.80 -11.16
N VAL A 565 -9.38 25.96 -12.19
CA VAL A 565 -9.49 26.40 -13.59
C VAL A 565 -10.91 26.90 -13.88
N LEU A 566 -11.94 26.15 -13.45
CA LEU A 566 -13.33 26.50 -13.69
C LEU A 566 -13.75 27.78 -12.94
N SER A 567 -13.23 27.99 -11.70
CA SER A 567 -13.51 29.22 -10.95
C SER A 567 -12.93 30.46 -11.65
N ARG A 568 -11.71 30.38 -12.21
CA ARG A 568 -11.11 31.46 -12.99
C ARG A 568 -11.87 31.76 -14.30
N ILE A 569 -12.32 30.72 -14.99
CA ILE A 569 -13.14 30.89 -16.19
C ILE A 569 -14.47 31.60 -15.83
N ARG A 570 -15.11 31.17 -14.72
CA ARG A 570 -16.34 31.76 -14.21
C ARG A 570 -16.16 33.24 -13.82
N GLU A 571 -15.09 33.56 -13.10
CA GLU A 571 -14.78 34.94 -12.69
C GLU A 571 -14.69 35.86 -13.90
N ARG A 572 -13.96 35.45 -14.97
CA ARG A 572 -13.83 36.22 -16.21
C ARG A 572 -15.16 36.33 -16.97
N ARG A 573 -15.95 35.26 -16.98
CA ARG A 573 -17.29 35.29 -17.58
C ARG A 573 -18.21 36.28 -16.85
N LEU A 574 -18.16 36.34 -15.52
CA LEU A 574 -18.93 37.31 -14.72
C LEU A 574 -18.44 38.75 -14.92
N ALA A 575 -17.15 38.93 -15.30
CA ALA A 575 -16.58 40.22 -15.70
C ALA A 575 -16.97 40.66 -17.15
N GLY A 576 -17.80 39.86 -17.86
CA GLY A 576 -18.34 40.22 -19.19
C GLY A 576 -17.51 39.67 -20.37
N GLU A 577 -16.42 38.92 -20.15
CA GLU A 577 -15.64 38.34 -21.26
C GLU A 577 -16.45 37.24 -21.99
N ALA A 578 -16.28 37.14 -23.33
CA ALA A 578 -16.82 36.03 -24.09
C ALA A 578 -16.23 34.69 -23.63
N THR A 579 -16.99 33.58 -23.71
CA THR A 579 -16.57 32.26 -23.18
C THR A 579 -15.21 31.81 -23.74
N ARG A 580 -14.96 32.01 -25.05
CA ARG A 580 -13.69 31.67 -25.69
C ARG A 580 -12.51 32.49 -25.15
N GLU A 581 -12.73 33.77 -24.92
CA GLU A 581 -11.72 34.69 -24.36
C GLU A 581 -11.45 34.39 -22.88
N ALA A 582 -12.49 34.11 -22.10
CA ALA A 582 -12.39 33.72 -20.71
C ALA A 582 -11.56 32.42 -20.53
N VAL A 583 -11.73 31.41 -21.38
CA VAL A 583 -10.95 30.18 -21.38
C VAL A 583 -9.49 30.44 -21.73
N VAL A 584 -9.21 31.18 -22.81
CA VAL A 584 -7.83 31.54 -23.20
C VAL A 584 -7.18 32.45 -22.16
N GLY A 585 -7.97 33.34 -21.57
CA GLY A 585 -7.50 34.25 -20.55
C GLY A 585 -7.23 33.58 -19.19
N ALA A 586 -7.98 32.55 -18.83
CA ALA A 586 -7.75 31.79 -17.60
C ALA A 586 -6.37 31.06 -17.60
N SER A 587 -5.82 30.78 -18.78
CA SER A 587 -4.48 30.21 -18.94
C SER A 587 -3.34 31.25 -18.94
N ARG A 588 -3.65 32.55 -18.90
CA ARG A 588 -2.68 33.64 -18.81
C ARG A 588 -2.53 34.12 -17.37
N PRO A 589 -1.33 34.54 -16.93
CA PRO A 589 -1.20 35.31 -15.70
C PRO A 589 -1.99 36.63 -15.85
N VAL A 590 -2.64 37.05 -14.77
CA VAL A 590 -3.46 38.26 -14.75
C VAL A 590 -2.56 39.46 -15.09
N ARG A 591 -2.80 40.12 -16.21
CA ARG A 591 -2.35 41.49 -16.41
C ARG A 591 -3.22 42.36 -15.50
N ALA A 592 -2.61 43.30 -14.78
CA ALA A 592 -3.33 44.31 -14.04
C ALA A 592 -4.48 44.88 -14.91
N TRP A 593 -5.68 44.77 -14.41
CA TRP A 593 -6.84 45.43 -15.00
C TRP A 593 -6.62 46.92 -14.82
N SER A 594 -6.23 47.59 -15.90
CA SER A 594 -6.26 49.04 -15.94
C SER A 594 -7.72 49.42 -16.13
N PRO A 595 -8.36 50.10 -15.18
CA PRO A 595 -9.70 50.61 -15.43
C PRO A 595 -9.60 51.52 -16.66
N ALA A 596 -10.42 51.25 -17.66
CA ALA A 596 -10.58 52.13 -18.79
C ALA A 596 -10.90 53.54 -18.24
N ARG A 597 -10.06 54.52 -18.57
CA ARG A 597 -10.37 55.90 -18.27
C ARG A 597 -11.72 56.16 -18.95
N PRO A 598 -12.70 56.77 -18.28
CA PRO A 598 -13.88 57.23 -18.93
C PRO A 598 -13.42 58.29 -19.96
N SER A 599 -13.73 58.07 -21.23
CA SER A 599 -13.58 59.07 -22.29
C SER A 599 -14.44 60.26 -21.90
N SER A 600 -13.75 61.33 -21.56
CA SER A 600 -14.33 62.67 -21.45
C SER A 600 -14.90 63.15 -22.78
#